data_3230b7fa0b6e328d0b2b1f9bc562ecb0
#
_entry.id   3230b7fa0b6e328d0b2b1f9bc562ecb0
#
_cell.length_a   1.000
_cell.length_b   1.000
_cell.length_c   1.000
_cell.angle_alpha   90.00
_cell.angle_beta   90.00
_cell.angle_gamma   90.00
#
_symmetry.space_group_name_H-M   'P 1'
#
loop_
_entity.id
_entity.type
_entity.pdbx_description
1 polymer ?
#
loop_
_entity_poly.entity_id
_entity_poly.type
_entity_poly.pdbx_seq_one_letter_code
_entity_poly.pdbx_strand_id
1 'polypeptide(L)'
;MAARERLAVSNFDDGSGAKNAVTEALEVGCSDGLPPDLSAAYLDIYRAVRPMLATRNNDVHTRVSCQFAVEILRREEGDPRIVIPAILLHDVGWHVVGEGRLKGAYGPKADNDEFVRLHEAEGATIARRVLSAQTYPEGLTDEICRIISRHDSGTACASPEEAIVKDADKCYRATLFAFMYFPAEVDTSLQGWYEWLVDGYRHWMFRAWGRKLAEACLESTRRELGLVGEAAGVRSREDDL
;
A
#
# COMPACT_ATOMS: atom_id res chain seq x y z
N MET A 1 -11.59 29.12 9.10
CA MET A 1 -11.89 27.94 9.97
C MET A 1 -12.37 26.83 9.05
N ALA A 2 -11.46 25.96 8.59
CA ALA A 2 -11.81 24.83 7.73
C ALA A 2 -12.24 23.67 8.62
N ALA A 3 -13.49 23.22 8.45
CA ALA A 3 -14.02 22.04 9.11
C ALA A 3 -13.19 20.81 8.69
N ARG A 4 -12.60 20.12 9.67
CA ARG A 4 -12.07 18.76 9.48
C ARG A 4 -13.29 17.88 9.18
N GLU A 5 -13.45 17.44 7.94
CA GLU A 5 -14.32 16.31 7.64
C GLU A 5 -13.68 15.07 8.31
N ARG A 6 -14.18 14.77 9.50
CA ARG A 6 -13.90 13.49 10.16
C ARG A 6 -14.75 12.44 9.43
N LEU A 7 -14.10 11.43 8.85
CA LEU A 7 -14.76 10.16 8.62
C LEU A 7 -15.45 9.78 9.95
N ALA A 8 -16.78 9.61 9.91
CA ALA A 8 -17.57 9.32 11.11
C ALA A 8 -17.17 7.95 11.65
N VAL A 9 -16.33 7.94 12.66
CA VAL A 9 -15.95 6.71 13.39
C VAL A 9 -16.86 6.61 14.60
N SER A 10 -17.76 5.61 14.60
CA SER A 10 -18.49 5.23 15.80
C SER A 10 -17.50 4.60 16.79
N ASN A 11 -17.39 5.16 17.98
CA ASN A 11 -16.63 4.62 19.10
C ASN A 11 -17.20 3.25 19.52
N PHE A 12 -16.40 2.22 19.41
CA PHE A 12 -16.56 0.98 20.19
C PHE A 12 -15.19 0.55 20.69
N ASP A 13 -14.99 0.69 22.00
CA ASP A 13 -13.84 0.15 22.73
C ASP A 13 -14.36 -0.93 23.70
N ASP A 14 -14.18 -2.18 23.30
CA ASP A 14 -14.11 -3.31 24.20
C ASP A 14 -13.00 -4.25 23.69
N GLY A 15 -12.27 -4.92 24.58
CA GLY A 15 -11.12 -5.78 24.23
C GLY A 15 -11.43 -6.93 23.24
N SER A 16 -12.67 -7.07 22.73
CA SER A 16 -13.08 -7.93 21.63
C SER A 16 -12.86 -7.23 20.27
N GLY A 17 -12.81 -5.90 20.25
CA GLY A 17 -12.71 -5.09 19.04
C GLY A 17 -11.42 -5.30 18.23
N ALA A 18 -10.32 -5.66 18.87
CA ALA A 18 -9.06 -5.87 18.16
C ALA A 18 -9.08 -7.13 17.26
N LYS A 19 -9.75 -8.20 17.69
CA LYS A 19 -9.91 -9.42 16.88
C LYS A 19 -10.91 -9.22 15.74
N ASN A 20 -11.99 -8.49 16.00
CA ASN A 20 -12.97 -8.16 14.96
C ASN A 20 -12.40 -7.20 13.91
N ALA A 21 -11.64 -6.18 14.31
CA ALA A 21 -11.03 -5.23 13.39
C ALA A 21 -9.98 -5.89 12.47
N VAL A 22 -9.21 -6.85 12.97
CA VAL A 22 -8.28 -7.63 12.14
C VAL A 22 -9.06 -8.56 11.20
N THR A 23 -10.18 -9.15 11.64
CA THR A 23 -11.02 -10.00 10.79
C THR A 23 -11.72 -9.17 9.70
N GLU A 24 -12.27 -8.01 10.05
CA GLU A 24 -12.85 -7.06 9.09
C GLU A 24 -11.80 -6.53 8.09
N ALA A 25 -10.58 -6.29 8.54
CA ALA A 25 -9.48 -5.90 7.68
C ALA A 25 -8.98 -7.04 6.76
N LEU A 26 -9.13 -8.30 7.17
CA LEU A 26 -8.88 -9.46 6.32
C LEU A 26 -9.96 -9.59 5.23
N GLU A 27 -11.21 -9.21 5.51
CA GLU A 27 -12.28 -9.10 4.51
C GLU A 27 -11.98 -7.97 3.51
N VAL A 28 -11.36 -6.88 3.94
CA VAL A 28 -10.87 -5.77 3.11
C VAL A 28 -9.89 -6.28 2.04
N GLY A 29 -8.90 -7.06 2.42
CA GLY A 29 -7.92 -7.64 1.47
C GLY A 29 -8.48 -8.72 0.54
N CYS A 30 -9.71 -9.19 0.74
CA CYS A 30 -10.39 -10.19 -0.09
C CYS A 30 -11.28 -9.57 -1.18
N SER A 31 -11.53 -8.25 -1.14
CA SER A 31 -12.31 -7.53 -2.15
C SER A 31 -11.40 -6.81 -3.13
N ASP A 32 -11.67 -6.91 -4.41
CA ASP A 32 -10.96 -6.17 -5.46
C ASP A 32 -11.56 -4.79 -5.74
N GLY A 33 -12.50 -4.31 -4.92
CA GLY A 33 -13.17 -3.02 -5.04
C GLY A 33 -12.39 -1.86 -4.39
N LEU A 34 -12.76 -0.62 -4.72
CA LEU A 34 -12.39 0.54 -3.93
C LEU A 34 -13.23 0.60 -2.64
N PRO A 35 -12.74 1.24 -1.56
CA PRO A 35 -13.54 1.49 -0.38
C PRO A 35 -14.87 2.18 -0.75
N PRO A 36 -16.02 1.71 -0.24
CA PRO A 36 -17.34 2.22 -0.65
C PRO A 36 -17.58 3.68 -0.25
N ASP A 37 -16.89 4.15 0.78
CA ASP A 37 -17.09 5.48 1.37
C ASP A 37 -16.13 6.54 0.80
N LEU A 38 -15.43 6.26 -0.30
CA LEU A 38 -14.55 7.24 -0.93
C LEU A 38 -15.38 8.41 -1.51
N SER A 39 -14.89 9.63 -1.28
CA SER A 39 -15.49 10.83 -1.83
C SER A 39 -15.45 10.86 -3.36
N ALA A 40 -16.37 11.58 -3.99
CA ALA A 40 -16.42 11.73 -5.44
C ALA A 40 -15.08 12.25 -6.01
N ALA A 41 -14.41 13.17 -5.30
CA ALA A 41 -13.13 13.72 -5.72
C ALA A 41 -12.03 12.64 -5.82
N TYR A 42 -11.97 11.70 -4.89
CA TYR A 42 -11.01 10.58 -4.95
C TYR A 42 -11.36 9.59 -6.06
N LEU A 43 -12.65 9.34 -6.27
CA LEU A 43 -13.10 8.52 -7.39
C LEU A 43 -12.75 9.15 -8.75
N ASP A 44 -12.79 10.47 -8.87
CA ASP A 44 -12.41 11.18 -10.09
C ASP A 44 -10.90 11.12 -10.34
N ILE A 45 -10.07 11.20 -9.29
CA ILE A 45 -8.62 10.94 -9.38
C ILE A 45 -8.36 9.53 -9.91
N TYR A 46 -8.97 8.52 -9.29
CA TYR A 46 -8.83 7.13 -9.73
C TYR A 46 -9.28 6.92 -11.18
N ARG A 47 -10.44 7.43 -11.57
CA ARG A 47 -10.98 7.34 -12.94
C ARG A 47 -10.03 7.94 -13.97
N ALA A 48 -9.38 9.06 -13.64
CA ALA A 48 -8.43 9.73 -14.52
C ALA A 48 -7.19 8.87 -14.81
N VAL A 49 -6.75 8.03 -13.86
CA VAL A 49 -5.52 7.21 -14.01
C VAL A 49 -5.79 5.74 -14.29
N ARG A 50 -7.01 5.26 -14.12
CA ARG A 50 -7.36 3.85 -14.33
C ARG A 50 -6.86 3.25 -15.64
N PRO A 51 -6.92 3.95 -16.81
CA PRO A 51 -6.36 3.42 -18.05
C PRO A 51 -4.85 3.16 -17.98
N MET A 52 -4.11 3.90 -17.16
CA MET A 52 -2.67 3.74 -16.97
C MET A 52 -2.35 2.58 -15.99
N LEU A 53 -3.29 2.20 -15.13
CA LEU A 53 -3.15 1.10 -14.17
C LEU A 53 -3.40 -0.28 -14.80
N ALA A 54 -3.77 -0.37 -16.07
CA ALA A 54 -3.97 -1.65 -16.77
C ALA A 54 -2.67 -2.47 -16.88
N THR A 55 -1.51 -1.83 -16.79
CA THR A 55 -0.19 -2.46 -16.80
C THR A 55 0.05 -3.20 -15.48
N ARG A 56 0.54 -4.43 -15.52
CA ARG A 56 1.01 -5.23 -14.37
C ARG A 56 -0.06 -5.53 -13.30
N ASN A 57 -1.32 -5.55 -13.64
CA ASN A 57 -2.40 -5.72 -12.66
C ASN A 57 -2.44 -4.60 -11.58
N ASN A 58 -1.85 -3.43 -11.87
CA ASN A 58 -1.80 -2.30 -10.95
C ASN A 58 -3.18 -1.75 -10.60
N ASP A 59 -4.20 -2.00 -11.41
CA ASP A 59 -5.58 -1.63 -11.07
C ASP A 59 -6.06 -2.35 -9.80
N VAL A 60 -5.84 -3.66 -9.70
CA VAL A 60 -6.16 -4.44 -8.49
C VAL A 60 -5.27 -4.01 -7.33
N HIS A 61 -3.95 -3.90 -7.57
CA HIS A 61 -2.99 -3.44 -6.57
C HIS A 61 -3.41 -2.10 -5.95
N THR A 62 -3.69 -1.09 -6.77
CA THR A 62 -4.08 0.25 -6.32
C THR A 62 -5.36 0.23 -5.49
N ARG A 63 -6.39 -0.52 -5.92
CA ARG A 63 -7.66 -0.61 -5.19
C ARG A 63 -7.52 -1.26 -3.84
N VAL A 64 -6.81 -2.38 -3.77
CA VAL A 64 -6.58 -3.11 -2.52
C VAL A 64 -5.65 -2.33 -1.58
N SER A 65 -4.58 -1.71 -2.10
CA SER A 65 -3.74 -0.81 -1.29
C SER A 65 -4.52 0.39 -0.75
N CYS A 66 -5.47 0.94 -1.51
CA CYS A 66 -6.35 2.00 -1.03
C CYS A 66 -7.24 1.54 0.14
N GLN A 67 -7.73 0.30 0.12
CA GLN A 67 -8.47 -0.27 1.25
C GLN A 67 -7.59 -0.33 2.51
N PHE A 68 -6.36 -0.81 2.40
CA PHE A 68 -5.41 -0.82 3.53
C PHE A 68 -5.11 0.59 4.03
N ALA A 69 -4.91 1.56 3.13
CA ALA A 69 -4.68 2.95 3.53
C ALA A 69 -5.85 3.54 4.33
N VAL A 70 -7.09 3.29 3.91
CA VAL A 70 -8.29 3.71 4.64
C VAL A 70 -8.35 3.03 6.01
N GLU A 71 -8.04 1.74 6.10
CA GLU A 71 -8.07 1.01 7.37
C GLU A 71 -6.98 1.50 8.34
N ILE A 72 -5.79 1.84 7.84
CA ILE A 72 -4.74 2.44 8.67
C ILE A 72 -5.18 3.82 9.16
N LEU A 73 -5.74 4.67 8.28
CA LEU A 73 -6.26 6.01 8.64
C LEU A 73 -7.36 5.99 9.70
N ARG A 74 -8.12 4.90 9.83
CA ARG A 74 -9.13 4.75 10.88
C ARG A 74 -8.51 4.60 12.27
N ARG A 75 -7.27 4.17 12.37
CA ARG A 75 -6.57 3.81 13.62
C ARG A 75 -5.38 4.70 13.93
N GLU A 76 -4.83 5.35 12.93
CA GLU A 76 -3.61 6.13 13.06
C GLU A 76 -3.77 7.54 12.47
N GLU A 77 -3.00 8.49 13.00
CA GLU A 77 -3.07 9.88 12.54
C GLU A 77 -2.47 10.02 11.13
N GLY A 78 -3.18 10.76 10.29
CA GLY A 78 -2.79 11.13 8.92
C GLY A 78 -3.87 11.97 8.25
N ASP A 79 -3.49 12.75 7.25
CA ASP A 79 -4.43 13.53 6.45
C ASP A 79 -4.94 12.69 5.26
N PRO A 80 -6.24 12.30 5.23
CA PRO A 80 -6.78 11.53 4.11
C PRO A 80 -6.70 12.27 2.77
N ARG A 81 -6.61 13.61 2.79
CA ARG A 81 -6.44 14.42 1.57
C ARG A 81 -5.04 14.27 0.95
N ILE A 82 -4.08 13.73 1.68
CA ILE A 82 -2.74 13.39 1.18
C ILE A 82 -2.66 11.88 0.91
N VAL A 83 -3.03 11.06 1.90
CA VAL A 83 -2.86 9.61 1.84
C VAL A 83 -3.66 8.98 0.70
N ILE A 84 -4.97 9.33 0.57
CA ILE A 84 -5.82 8.67 -0.43
C ILE A 84 -5.39 9.00 -1.87
N PRO A 85 -5.16 10.27 -2.25
CA PRO A 85 -4.62 10.55 -3.58
C PRO A 85 -3.23 9.94 -3.81
N ALA A 86 -2.36 9.96 -2.80
CA ALA A 86 -1.03 9.37 -2.93
C ALA A 86 -1.10 7.88 -3.24
N ILE A 87 -1.90 7.10 -2.49
CA ILE A 87 -2.03 5.65 -2.73
C ILE A 87 -2.77 5.32 -4.04
N LEU A 88 -3.69 6.17 -4.49
CA LEU A 88 -4.36 5.98 -5.79
C LEU A 88 -3.42 6.25 -6.98
N LEU A 89 -2.36 7.02 -6.77
CA LEU A 89 -1.45 7.51 -7.82
C LEU A 89 -0.03 6.91 -7.72
N HIS A 90 0.32 6.19 -6.63
CA HIS A 90 1.71 5.82 -6.34
C HIS A 90 2.38 5.03 -7.48
N ASP A 91 1.65 4.10 -8.06
CA ASP A 91 2.17 3.15 -9.05
C ASP A 91 1.86 3.52 -10.52
N VAL A 92 1.25 4.69 -10.77
CA VAL A 92 0.86 5.10 -12.13
C VAL A 92 2.08 5.24 -13.07
N GLY A 93 3.27 5.47 -12.53
CA GLY A 93 4.50 5.60 -13.31
C GLY A 93 4.96 4.29 -13.98
N TRP A 94 4.53 3.13 -13.52
CA TRP A 94 4.79 1.87 -14.22
C TRP A 94 4.21 1.81 -15.63
N HIS A 95 3.20 2.64 -15.92
CA HIS A 95 2.70 2.81 -17.27
C HIS A 95 3.79 3.28 -18.25
N VAL A 96 4.70 4.11 -17.80
CA VAL A 96 5.84 4.63 -18.62
C VAL A 96 6.97 3.59 -18.69
N VAL A 97 7.25 2.91 -17.60
CA VAL A 97 8.29 1.85 -17.56
C VAL A 97 7.93 0.69 -18.48
N GLY A 98 6.64 0.32 -18.55
CA GLY A 98 6.12 -0.72 -19.43
C GLY A 98 6.31 -2.14 -18.89
N GLU A 99 5.63 -3.09 -19.54
CA GLU A 99 5.68 -4.51 -19.19
C GLU A 99 7.04 -5.13 -19.50
N GLY A 100 7.40 -6.17 -18.76
CA GLY A 100 8.63 -6.96 -18.99
C GLY A 100 9.91 -6.40 -18.36
N ARG A 101 9.88 -5.21 -17.73
CA ARG A 101 11.05 -4.61 -17.04
C ARG A 101 11.02 -4.83 -15.52
N LEU A 102 10.22 -5.78 -15.04
CA LEU A 102 10.01 -6.05 -13.63
C LEU A 102 11.03 -6.98 -13.02
N LYS A 103 11.58 -7.89 -13.82
CA LYS A 103 12.60 -8.82 -13.36
C LYS A 103 13.80 -8.03 -12.85
N GLY A 104 14.16 -8.24 -11.58
CA GLY A 104 15.24 -7.54 -10.92
C GLY A 104 14.85 -6.20 -10.26
N ALA A 105 13.66 -5.66 -10.51
CA ALA A 105 13.26 -4.39 -9.88
C ALA A 105 12.79 -4.58 -8.42
N TYR A 106 12.14 -5.71 -8.11
CA TYR A 106 11.70 -6.04 -6.76
C TYR A 106 11.63 -7.55 -6.52
N GLY A 107 11.40 -7.96 -5.26
CA GLY A 107 11.34 -9.36 -4.85
C GLY A 107 12.66 -9.89 -4.30
N PRO A 108 12.74 -11.20 -3.98
CA PRO A 108 13.91 -11.81 -3.33
C PRO A 108 15.23 -11.72 -4.12
N LYS A 109 15.13 -11.51 -5.44
CA LYS A 109 16.27 -11.45 -6.37
C LYS A 109 16.45 -10.07 -6.99
N ALA A 110 15.91 -9.02 -6.35
CA ALA A 110 16.05 -7.65 -6.83
C ALA A 110 17.52 -7.22 -6.83
N ASP A 111 18.01 -6.76 -7.99
CA ASP A 111 19.40 -6.35 -8.22
C ASP A 111 19.49 -5.02 -9.00
N ASN A 112 18.34 -4.47 -9.44
CA ASN A 112 18.28 -3.23 -10.22
C ASN A 112 17.12 -2.36 -9.77
N ASP A 113 17.46 -1.24 -9.14
CA ASP A 113 16.52 -0.23 -8.66
C ASP A 113 16.26 0.93 -9.65
N GLU A 114 16.87 0.90 -10.85
CA GLU A 114 16.69 1.95 -11.86
C GLU A 114 15.21 2.09 -12.26
N PHE A 115 14.52 0.96 -12.49
CA PHE A 115 13.11 0.98 -12.86
C PHE A 115 12.21 1.38 -11.67
N VAL A 116 12.63 1.06 -10.44
CA VAL A 116 11.96 1.54 -9.23
C VAL A 116 12.02 3.07 -9.17
N ARG A 117 13.20 3.67 -9.35
CA ARG A 117 13.33 5.13 -9.36
C ARG A 117 12.63 5.80 -10.54
N LEU A 118 12.64 5.15 -11.70
CA LEU A 118 11.97 5.68 -12.89
C LEU A 118 10.45 5.73 -12.68
N HIS A 119 9.82 4.64 -12.17
CA HIS A 119 8.38 4.68 -11.95
C HIS A 119 7.97 5.70 -10.88
N GLU A 120 8.77 5.87 -9.83
CA GLU A 120 8.55 6.88 -8.80
C GLU A 120 8.58 8.30 -9.38
N ALA A 121 9.58 8.62 -10.21
CA ALA A 121 9.73 9.93 -10.84
C ALA A 121 8.61 10.23 -11.84
N GLU A 122 8.30 9.28 -12.71
CA GLU A 122 7.21 9.40 -13.68
C GLU A 122 5.84 9.41 -13.00
N GLY A 123 5.67 8.61 -11.96
CA GLY A 123 4.46 8.61 -11.12
C GLY A 123 4.19 9.96 -10.50
N ALA A 124 5.18 10.60 -9.90
CA ALA A 124 5.08 11.96 -9.35
C ALA A 124 4.73 13.00 -10.43
N THR A 125 5.31 12.86 -11.64
CA THR A 125 5.03 13.74 -12.78
C THR A 125 3.58 13.59 -13.26
N ILE A 126 3.10 12.36 -13.39
CA ILE A 126 1.71 12.08 -13.78
C ILE A 126 0.74 12.56 -12.70
N ALA A 127 1.04 12.27 -11.43
CA ALA A 127 0.22 12.69 -10.29
C ALA A 127 0.03 14.22 -10.27
N ARG A 128 1.10 15.00 -10.45
CA ARG A 128 1.01 16.46 -10.51
C ARG A 128 0.08 16.94 -11.62
N ARG A 129 0.17 16.36 -12.82
CA ARG A 129 -0.72 16.70 -13.94
C ARG A 129 -2.19 16.40 -13.63
N VAL A 130 -2.46 15.22 -13.07
CA VAL A 130 -3.83 14.79 -12.73
C VAL A 130 -4.43 15.68 -11.66
N LEU A 131 -3.69 15.93 -10.57
CA LEU A 131 -4.15 16.76 -9.46
C LEU A 131 -4.33 18.22 -9.88
N SER A 132 -3.41 18.78 -10.68
CA SER A 132 -3.56 20.14 -11.22
C SER A 132 -4.78 20.28 -12.14
N ALA A 133 -5.06 19.29 -12.98
CA ALA A 133 -6.26 19.29 -13.84
C ALA A 133 -7.56 19.25 -13.05
N GLN A 134 -7.53 18.73 -11.84
CA GLN A 134 -8.66 18.70 -10.90
C GLN A 134 -8.66 19.87 -9.90
N THR A 135 -7.79 20.85 -10.09
CA THR A 135 -7.65 22.02 -9.18
C THR A 135 -7.40 21.61 -7.72
N TYR A 136 -6.66 20.51 -7.52
CA TYR A 136 -6.29 20.05 -6.19
C TYR A 136 -5.35 21.06 -5.50
N PRO A 137 -5.47 21.31 -4.17
CA PRO A 137 -4.66 22.33 -3.48
C PRO A 137 -3.15 22.09 -3.69
N GLU A 138 -2.42 23.15 -4.08
CA GLU A 138 -1.01 23.05 -4.48
C GLU A 138 -0.11 22.45 -3.38
N GLY A 139 -0.25 22.92 -2.13
CA GLY A 139 0.54 22.41 -1.02
C GLY A 139 0.29 20.93 -0.71
N LEU A 140 -0.93 20.43 -0.93
CA LEU A 140 -1.24 18.99 -0.81
C LEU A 140 -0.66 18.23 -2.01
N THR A 141 -0.75 18.79 -3.21
CA THR A 141 -0.18 18.23 -4.44
C THR A 141 1.33 18.04 -4.31
N ASP A 142 2.03 19.01 -3.76
CA ASP A 142 3.48 18.93 -3.54
C ASP A 142 3.85 17.79 -2.60
N GLU A 143 3.14 17.64 -1.48
CA GLU A 143 3.37 16.55 -0.54
C GLU A 143 3.04 15.19 -1.14
N ILE A 144 1.91 15.06 -1.85
CA ILE A 144 1.54 13.84 -2.57
C ILE A 144 2.63 13.43 -3.56
N CYS A 145 3.09 14.36 -4.39
CA CYS A 145 4.16 14.09 -5.36
C CYS A 145 5.48 13.71 -4.68
N ARG A 146 5.81 14.33 -3.54
CA ARG A 146 6.98 13.99 -2.74
C ARG A 146 6.89 12.55 -2.22
N ILE A 147 5.73 12.14 -1.71
CA ILE A 147 5.50 10.77 -1.24
C ILE A 147 5.66 9.78 -2.39
N ILE A 148 5.02 10.04 -3.53
CA ILE A 148 5.08 9.16 -4.70
C ILE A 148 6.51 8.98 -5.20
N SER A 149 7.31 10.07 -5.24
CA SER A 149 8.69 10.05 -5.74
C SER A 149 9.67 9.21 -4.91
N ARG A 150 9.22 8.60 -3.79
CA ARG A 150 10.08 7.84 -2.88
C ARG A 150 9.35 6.74 -2.10
N HIS A 151 8.17 6.33 -2.55
CA HIS A 151 7.34 5.39 -1.80
C HIS A 151 7.95 3.99 -1.72
N ASP A 152 8.72 3.57 -2.71
CA ASP A 152 9.44 2.29 -2.76
C ASP A 152 10.91 2.42 -2.37
N SER A 153 11.65 3.36 -2.97
CA SER A 153 13.10 3.51 -2.78
C SER A 153 13.48 4.15 -1.43
N GLY A 154 12.60 4.92 -0.81
CA GLY A 154 12.89 5.63 0.43
C GLY A 154 12.90 4.70 1.65
N THR A 155 14.02 4.68 2.40
CA THR A 155 14.21 3.85 3.60
C THR A 155 13.69 4.48 4.89
N ALA A 156 13.26 5.72 4.85
CA ALA A 156 12.69 6.47 5.98
C ALA A 156 11.46 7.24 5.54
N CYS A 157 10.62 7.65 6.48
CA CYS A 157 9.44 8.47 6.24
C CYS A 157 9.65 9.87 6.81
N ALA A 158 9.24 10.90 6.06
CA ALA A 158 9.31 12.29 6.47
C ALA A 158 7.98 12.78 7.09
N SER A 159 6.88 12.03 6.90
CA SER A 159 5.56 12.36 7.45
C SER A 159 4.78 11.10 7.83
N PRO A 160 3.75 11.23 8.70
CA PRO A 160 2.81 10.15 8.98
C PRO A 160 2.11 9.63 7.72
N GLU A 161 1.77 10.52 6.80
CA GLU A 161 1.10 10.21 5.54
C GLU A 161 1.99 9.33 4.64
N GLU A 162 3.28 9.65 4.54
CA GLU A 162 4.25 8.83 3.81
C GLU A 162 4.35 7.43 4.41
N ALA A 163 4.38 7.33 5.73
CA ALA A 163 4.42 6.06 6.43
C ALA A 163 3.17 5.21 6.13
N ILE A 164 1.98 5.81 6.16
CA ILE A 164 0.72 5.12 5.85
C ILE A 164 0.70 4.63 4.40
N VAL A 165 1.11 5.45 3.44
CA VAL A 165 1.15 5.06 2.02
C VAL A 165 2.09 3.88 1.80
N LYS A 166 3.30 3.93 2.38
CA LYS A 166 4.27 2.83 2.28
C LYS A 166 3.77 1.55 2.91
N ASP A 167 3.15 1.63 4.07
CA ASP A 167 2.61 0.46 4.76
C ASP A 167 1.44 -0.15 3.99
N ALA A 168 0.53 0.67 3.47
CA ALA A 168 -0.62 0.22 2.69
C ALA A 168 -0.20 -0.49 1.39
N ASP A 169 0.79 0.05 0.67
CA ASP A 169 1.40 -0.61 -0.47
C ASP A 169 1.99 -1.97 -0.09
N LYS A 170 2.75 -2.04 1.02
CA LYS A 170 3.39 -3.29 1.47
C LYS A 170 2.36 -4.32 1.95
N CYS A 171 1.24 -3.89 2.58
CA CYS A 171 0.17 -4.78 2.99
C CYS A 171 -0.41 -5.59 1.81
N TYR A 172 -0.54 -4.97 0.63
CA TYR A 172 -1.00 -5.68 -0.57
C TYR A 172 -0.16 -6.93 -0.87
N ARG A 173 1.15 -6.87 -0.68
CA ARG A 173 2.08 -7.98 -0.99
C ARG A 173 1.79 -9.25 -0.18
N ALA A 174 1.09 -9.13 0.95
CA ALA A 174 0.65 -10.25 1.79
C ALA A 174 -0.67 -10.90 1.32
N THR A 175 -1.41 -10.27 0.40
CA THR A 175 -2.71 -10.77 -0.05
C THR A 175 -2.60 -11.98 -0.98
N LEU A 176 -3.67 -12.79 -1.02
CA LEU A 176 -3.76 -13.88 -1.98
C LEU A 176 -3.61 -13.39 -3.43
N PHE A 177 -4.14 -12.20 -3.76
CA PHE A 177 -3.96 -11.59 -5.09
C PHE A 177 -2.48 -11.44 -5.46
N ALA A 178 -1.67 -10.92 -4.54
CA ALA A 178 -0.24 -10.74 -4.74
C ALA A 178 0.49 -12.08 -4.89
N PHE A 179 0.13 -13.09 -4.07
CA PHE A 179 0.69 -14.43 -4.16
C PHE A 179 0.36 -15.14 -5.47
N MET A 180 -0.79 -14.87 -6.06
CA MET A 180 -1.17 -15.44 -7.37
C MET A 180 -0.44 -14.80 -8.54
N TYR A 181 0.12 -13.60 -8.35
CA TYR A 181 0.73 -12.82 -9.43
C TYR A 181 2.26 -12.68 -9.30
N PHE A 182 2.74 -12.08 -8.22
CA PHE A 182 4.14 -11.66 -8.10
C PHE A 182 5.19 -12.79 -8.08
N PRO A 183 4.99 -13.94 -7.41
CA PRO A 183 6.02 -14.98 -7.41
C PRO A 183 6.46 -15.42 -8.80
N ALA A 184 5.52 -15.54 -9.74
CA ALA A 184 5.81 -15.88 -11.13
C ALA A 184 6.55 -14.75 -11.86
N GLU A 185 6.18 -13.49 -11.60
CA GLU A 185 6.80 -12.32 -12.23
C GLU A 185 8.27 -12.14 -11.82
N VAL A 186 8.60 -12.45 -10.55
CA VAL A 186 9.97 -12.28 -10.02
C VAL A 186 10.76 -13.59 -9.95
N ASP A 187 10.27 -14.64 -10.59
CA ASP A 187 10.93 -15.97 -10.67
C ASP A 187 11.26 -16.54 -9.29
N THR A 188 10.26 -16.60 -8.41
CA THR A 188 10.36 -17.24 -7.09
C THR A 188 9.18 -18.19 -6.84
N SER A 189 9.31 -19.07 -5.85
CA SER A 189 8.21 -19.92 -5.40
C SER A 189 7.27 -19.16 -4.46
N LEU A 190 6.04 -19.66 -4.24
CA LEU A 190 5.13 -19.14 -3.22
C LEU A 190 5.79 -19.13 -1.84
N GLN A 191 6.53 -20.19 -1.50
CA GLN A 191 7.27 -20.30 -0.25
C GLN A 191 8.39 -19.25 -0.17
N GLY A 192 9.18 -19.07 -1.24
CA GLY A 192 10.24 -18.05 -1.28
C GLY A 192 9.71 -16.62 -1.19
N TRP A 193 8.53 -16.35 -1.79
CA TRP A 193 7.84 -15.07 -1.64
C TRP A 193 7.40 -14.84 -0.19
N TYR A 194 6.80 -15.84 0.45
CA TYR A 194 6.41 -15.78 1.86
C TYR A 194 7.60 -15.46 2.78
N GLU A 195 8.71 -16.20 2.65
CA GLU A 195 9.92 -16.02 3.45
C GLU A 195 10.52 -14.62 3.27
N TRP A 196 10.54 -14.11 2.05
CA TRP A 196 10.97 -12.74 1.75
C TRP A 196 10.09 -11.68 2.40
N LEU A 197 8.76 -11.88 2.42
CA LEU A 197 7.84 -10.97 3.11
C LEU A 197 8.01 -11.03 4.64
N VAL A 198 8.18 -12.20 5.22
CA VAL A 198 8.43 -12.37 6.67
C VAL A 198 9.67 -11.59 7.10
N ASP A 199 10.75 -11.69 6.32
CA ASP A 199 11.98 -10.93 6.60
C ASP A 199 11.77 -9.42 6.37
N GLY A 200 11.20 -9.05 5.25
CA GLY A 200 10.98 -7.66 4.86
C GLY A 200 10.11 -6.88 5.84
N TYR A 201 9.03 -7.46 6.34
CA TYR A 201 8.11 -6.76 7.25
C TYR A 201 8.72 -6.39 8.58
N ARG A 202 9.85 -6.98 8.97
CA ARG A 202 10.63 -6.52 10.13
C ARG A 202 11.23 -5.11 9.94
N HIS A 203 11.45 -4.71 8.70
CA HIS A 203 12.18 -3.49 8.33
C HIS A 203 11.35 -2.48 7.53
N TRP A 204 10.33 -2.93 6.78
CA TRP A 204 9.58 -2.09 5.84
C TRP A 204 8.39 -1.38 6.45
N MET A 205 7.86 -1.89 7.58
CA MET A 205 6.65 -1.35 8.19
C MET A 205 6.98 -0.25 9.19
N PHE A 206 6.33 0.90 9.01
CA PHE A 206 6.58 2.11 9.80
C PHE A 206 5.53 2.33 10.88
N ARG A 207 4.29 1.87 10.67
CA ARG A 207 3.16 2.10 11.55
C ARG A 207 2.75 0.80 12.25
N ALA A 208 2.34 0.91 13.52
CA ALA A 208 1.99 -0.25 14.32
C ALA A 208 0.76 -0.99 13.77
N TRP A 209 -0.25 -0.25 13.31
CA TRP A 209 -1.43 -0.86 12.73
C TRP A 209 -1.18 -1.44 11.34
N GLY A 210 -0.42 -0.74 10.49
CA GLY A 210 0.02 -1.25 9.19
C GLY A 210 0.74 -2.59 9.32
N ARG A 211 1.67 -2.71 10.28
CA ARG A 211 2.37 -3.96 10.60
C ARG A 211 1.40 -5.08 10.98
N LYS A 212 0.46 -4.82 11.91
CA LYS A 212 -0.55 -5.81 12.33
C LYS A 212 -1.40 -6.30 11.17
N LEU A 213 -1.79 -5.40 10.26
CA LEU A 213 -2.55 -5.76 9.07
C LEU A 213 -1.74 -6.66 8.12
N ALA A 214 -0.50 -6.29 7.84
CA ALA A 214 0.39 -7.06 6.98
C ALA A 214 0.63 -8.48 7.53
N GLU A 215 0.92 -8.60 8.82
CA GLU A 215 1.14 -9.88 9.51
C GLU A 215 -0.12 -10.77 9.50
N ALA A 216 -1.28 -10.18 9.79
CA ALA A 216 -2.55 -10.90 9.81
C ALA A 216 -2.94 -11.40 8.40
N CYS A 217 -2.75 -10.54 7.38
CA CYS A 217 -3.00 -10.90 5.99
C CYS A 217 -2.04 -12.00 5.53
N LEU A 218 -0.75 -11.89 5.84
CA LEU A 218 0.26 -12.88 5.50
C LEU A 218 -0.02 -14.24 6.16
N GLU A 219 -0.43 -14.25 7.43
CA GLU A 219 -0.79 -15.48 8.14
C GLU A 219 -2.06 -16.12 7.55
N SER A 220 -3.06 -15.33 7.17
CA SER A 220 -4.27 -15.83 6.49
C SER A 220 -3.90 -16.49 5.16
N THR A 221 -3.12 -15.80 4.33
CA THR A 221 -2.66 -16.31 3.04
C THR A 221 -1.78 -17.54 3.18
N ARG A 222 -0.88 -17.57 4.18
CA ARG A 222 -0.06 -18.75 4.50
C ARG A 222 -0.90 -19.99 4.75
N ARG A 223 -1.95 -19.87 5.58
CA ARG A 223 -2.86 -20.98 5.90
C ARG A 223 -3.63 -21.46 4.68
N GLU A 224 -4.15 -20.53 3.90
CA GLU A 224 -4.94 -20.83 2.70
C GLU A 224 -4.11 -21.57 1.64
N LEU A 225 -2.84 -21.20 1.47
CA LEU A 225 -1.91 -21.82 0.53
C LEU A 225 -1.14 -23.01 1.10
N GLY A 226 -1.32 -23.36 2.38
CA GLY A 226 -0.61 -24.46 3.04
C GLY A 226 0.92 -24.27 3.11
N LEU A 227 1.39 -23.00 3.19
CA LEU A 227 2.81 -22.70 3.24
C LEU A 227 3.42 -23.04 4.61
N VAL A 228 4.70 -23.46 4.61
CA VAL A 228 5.45 -23.82 5.82
C VAL A 228 5.99 -22.55 6.48
N GLY A 229 5.92 -22.46 7.81
CA GLY A 229 6.47 -21.35 8.60
C GLY A 229 5.72 -21.17 9.92
N GLU A 230 6.38 -20.57 10.90
CA GLU A 230 5.71 -20.11 12.12
C GLU A 230 4.91 -18.85 11.79
N ALA A 231 3.79 -18.65 12.52
CA ALA A 231 3.09 -17.37 12.48
C ALA A 231 4.10 -16.25 12.74
N ALA A 232 4.12 -15.25 11.88
CA ALA A 232 5.03 -14.12 12.01
C ALA A 232 4.70 -13.31 13.28
N GLY A 233 5.09 -13.82 14.43
CA GLY A 233 5.21 -13.06 15.68
C GLY A 233 6.48 -12.23 15.58
N VAL A 234 6.39 -11.04 15.00
CA VAL A 234 7.52 -10.13 14.93
C VAL A 234 7.83 -9.65 16.34
N ARG A 235 9.00 -10.05 16.87
CA ARG A 235 9.56 -9.42 18.07
C ARG A 235 9.71 -7.93 17.77
N SER A 236 9.18 -7.09 18.63
CA SER A 236 9.32 -5.64 18.51
C SER A 236 10.81 -5.25 18.60
N ARG A 237 11.21 -4.16 17.92
CA ARG A 237 12.57 -3.60 18.00
C ARG A 237 13.03 -3.23 19.44
N GLU A 238 12.15 -3.33 20.42
CA GLU A 238 12.44 -3.04 21.84
C GLU A 238 13.18 -4.18 22.55
N ASP A 239 13.26 -5.38 21.96
CA ASP A 239 13.94 -6.53 22.56
C ASP A 239 15.45 -6.60 22.22
N ASP A 240 15.98 -5.66 21.42
CA ASP A 240 17.39 -5.60 20.97
C ASP A 240 18.18 -4.38 21.54
N LEU A 241 17.74 -3.76 22.68
CA LEU A 241 18.47 -2.71 23.38
C LEU A 241 18.90 -3.14 24.76
#